data_1bf326d38c462dd5578b7df4cf6f873a
#
_entry.id   1bf326d38c462dd5578b7df4cf6f873a
#
_cell.length_a   1.000
_cell.length_b   1.000
_cell.length_c   1.000
_cell.angle_alpha   90.00
_cell.angle_beta   90.00
_cell.angle_gamma   90.00
#
_symmetry.space_group_name_H-M   'P 1'
#
loop_
_entity.id
_entity.type
_entity.pdbx_description
1 polymer ?
#
loop_
_entity_poly.entity_id
_entity_poly.type
_entity_poly.pdbx_seq_one_letter_code
_entity_poly.pdbx_strand_id
1 'polypeptide(L)'
;ALPIWNLNPGQALVGVVQRELTAIIGGDLPPEERSLNFRVQPPAVILLAGLQGAGKTTTAGKLARWLVHDEKKKVLTVSCDVYRPAAIDQLKAVTEQAGADWFPSHTGEKPLDIAAAAVSEARRRFYDVLIVDTAGRLAIDEVMMQEVADLNTFLKPAETLFVIDAMLGQDAVNTAKAFNDRLPLTGIVLTKADGDSRGGASLSVRYVTGKPIKFIGTGEKLGGFEPFDPEAMASRILGMGDIVGLVKDVTKSIDMAEAAKLAEKIRTGDKFDLTDFRAQLQQMAGFGSFSSLMEKMPAQLQQAASKVSDEDVQKNLRRTLGIIDSMTLQERRKPELIKASRKKRIAAGAGVPVQEVNRLLKQFEQTQDMMKRMKRGGLSKMMRMLGGMKLPGMGGGFPGGFPPGGFPGMPR
;
A
#
# COMPACT_ATOMS: atom_id res chain seq x y z
N ALA A 1 -26.89 -8.59 4.98
CA ALA A 1 -26.58 -9.81 5.72
C ALA A 1 -27.11 -11.01 4.93
N LEU A 2 -26.20 -11.84 4.42
CA LEU A 2 -26.58 -13.12 3.80
C LEU A 2 -27.10 -14.05 4.89
N PRO A 3 -28.19 -14.78 4.66
CA PRO A 3 -28.73 -15.68 5.67
C PRO A 3 -27.74 -16.81 5.98
N ILE A 4 -27.43 -16.97 7.25
CA ILE A 4 -26.47 -17.91 7.85
C ILE A 4 -26.76 -19.39 7.47
N TRP A 5 -27.92 -19.68 6.96
CA TRP A 5 -28.45 -21.03 6.68
C TRP A 5 -27.78 -21.80 5.53
N ASN A 6 -26.94 -21.16 4.72
CA ASN A 6 -26.25 -21.78 3.58
C ASN A 6 -24.74 -21.97 3.76
N LEU A 7 -24.19 -21.69 4.95
CA LEU A 7 -22.76 -21.85 5.23
C LEU A 7 -22.48 -23.22 5.85
N ASN A 8 -21.39 -23.85 5.42
CA ASN A 8 -20.83 -25.02 6.10
C ASN A 8 -20.45 -24.59 7.54
N PRO A 9 -20.67 -25.42 8.59
CA PRO A 9 -20.32 -25.10 9.97
C PRO A 9 -18.93 -24.51 10.15
N GLY A 10 -17.92 -25.02 9.41
CA GLY A 10 -16.54 -24.47 9.42
C GLY A 10 -16.47 -23.04 8.88
N GLN A 11 -17.23 -22.72 7.83
CA GLN A 11 -17.26 -21.35 7.27
C GLN A 11 -18.00 -20.38 8.21
N ALA A 12 -19.05 -20.85 8.88
CA ALA A 12 -19.75 -20.06 9.89
C ALA A 12 -18.82 -19.75 11.08
N LEU A 13 -18.05 -20.72 11.56
CA LEU A 13 -17.06 -20.52 12.63
C LEU A 13 -15.99 -19.50 12.23
N VAL A 14 -15.39 -19.64 11.04
CA VAL A 14 -14.40 -18.67 10.53
C VAL A 14 -15.00 -17.25 10.48
N GLY A 15 -16.23 -17.09 10.02
CA GLY A 15 -16.91 -15.79 9.99
C GLY A 15 -17.18 -15.19 11.38
N VAL A 16 -17.43 -16.03 12.39
CA VAL A 16 -17.54 -15.58 13.79
C VAL A 16 -16.17 -15.11 14.29
N VAL A 17 -15.13 -15.94 14.13
CA VAL A 17 -13.76 -15.60 14.58
C VAL A 17 -13.25 -14.33 13.90
N GLN A 18 -13.51 -14.15 12.59
CA GLN A 18 -13.13 -12.93 11.87
C GLN A 18 -13.80 -11.68 12.48
N ARG A 19 -15.09 -11.74 12.77
CA ARG A 19 -15.82 -10.61 13.39
C ARG A 19 -15.26 -10.26 14.76
N GLU A 20 -15.03 -11.26 15.61
CA GLU A 20 -14.45 -11.07 16.94
C GLU A 20 -13.04 -10.47 16.87
N LEU A 21 -12.18 -11.00 15.98
CA LEU A 21 -10.85 -10.43 15.74
C LEU A 21 -10.93 -8.99 15.24
N THR A 22 -11.83 -8.70 14.31
CA THR A 22 -12.05 -7.35 13.79
C THR A 22 -12.45 -6.39 14.92
N ALA A 23 -13.37 -6.78 15.78
CA ALA A 23 -13.80 -5.98 16.92
C ALA A 23 -12.64 -5.74 17.91
N ILE A 24 -11.89 -6.78 18.29
CA ILE A 24 -10.74 -6.67 19.20
C ILE A 24 -9.68 -5.71 18.66
N ILE A 25 -9.41 -5.73 17.34
CA ILE A 25 -8.41 -4.86 16.71
C ILE A 25 -8.91 -3.42 16.55
N GLY A 26 -10.19 -3.16 16.82
CA GLY A 26 -10.79 -1.82 16.80
C GLY A 26 -11.75 -1.56 15.65
N GLY A 27 -12.28 -2.62 15.01
CA GLY A 27 -13.28 -2.49 13.96
C GLY A 27 -14.63 -1.96 14.44
N ASP A 28 -14.92 -2.09 15.74
CA ASP A 28 -16.09 -1.56 16.43
C ASP A 28 -15.97 -0.07 16.79
N LEU A 29 -14.76 0.50 16.70
CA LEU A 29 -14.56 1.92 16.98
C LEU A 29 -15.16 2.80 15.88
N PRO A 30 -15.71 3.98 16.26
CA PRO A 30 -16.15 4.96 15.27
C PRO A 30 -15.02 5.34 14.30
N PRO A 31 -15.33 5.60 13.02
CA PRO A 31 -14.33 6.02 12.04
C PRO A 31 -13.52 7.26 12.47
N GLU A 32 -14.13 8.13 13.27
CA GLU A 32 -13.51 9.35 13.79
C GLU A 32 -12.38 9.06 14.78
N GLU A 33 -12.47 8.01 15.58
CA GLU A 33 -11.41 7.59 16.50
C GLU A 33 -10.25 6.90 15.78
N ARG A 34 -10.53 6.25 14.65
CA ARG A 34 -9.53 5.56 13.83
C ARG A 34 -8.79 6.50 12.87
N SER A 35 -9.35 7.68 12.58
CA SER A 35 -8.75 8.70 11.72
C SER A 35 -7.96 9.73 12.54
N LEU A 36 -7.18 10.58 11.83
CA LEU A 36 -6.51 11.72 12.46
C LEU A 36 -7.53 12.83 12.78
N ASN A 37 -7.32 13.48 13.92
CA ASN A 37 -8.15 14.60 14.33
C ASN A 37 -7.66 15.92 13.71
N PHE A 38 -8.35 16.39 12.68
CA PHE A 38 -8.14 17.70 12.08
C PHE A 38 -9.15 18.75 12.53
N ARG A 39 -10.05 18.43 13.48
CA ARG A 39 -11.07 19.37 14.01
C ARG A 39 -10.47 20.26 15.08
N VAL A 40 -9.31 20.85 14.80
CA VAL A 40 -8.57 21.76 15.66
C VAL A 40 -8.16 23.00 14.89
N GLN A 41 -7.80 24.06 15.63
CA GLN A 41 -7.25 25.26 14.98
C GLN A 41 -5.88 24.95 14.36
N PRO A 42 -5.68 25.25 13.07
CA PRO A 42 -4.40 24.98 12.40
C PRO A 42 -3.22 25.74 13.03
N PRO A 43 -2.01 25.13 13.03
CA PRO A 43 -1.71 23.79 12.52
C PRO A 43 -2.18 22.68 13.47
N ALA A 44 -2.73 21.59 12.94
CA ALA A 44 -2.90 20.37 13.70
C ALA A 44 -1.52 19.76 13.99
N VAL A 45 -1.10 19.78 15.24
CA VAL A 45 0.21 19.23 15.63
C VAL A 45 0.10 17.72 15.82
N ILE A 46 0.99 16.97 15.17
CA ILE A 46 1.12 15.52 15.30
C ILE A 46 2.50 15.22 15.89
N LEU A 47 2.53 14.68 17.10
CA LEU A 47 3.75 14.27 17.79
C LEU A 47 4.00 12.78 17.58
N LEU A 48 5.18 12.42 17.09
CA LEU A 48 5.60 11.02 16.92
C LEU A 48 6.49 10.58 18.08
N ALA A 49 6.08 9.57 18.81
CA ALA A 49 6.81 8.99 19.94
C ALA A 49 7.17 7.52 19.68
N GLY A 50 8.26 7.02 20.27
CA GLY A 50 8.66 5.61 20.13
C GLY A 50 10.18 5.41 20.29
N LEU A 51 10.61 4.15 20.34
CA LEU A 51 12.02 3.79 20.50
C LEU A 51 12.85 4.09 19.25
N GLN A 52 14.17 4.05 19.41
CA GLN A 52 15.11 4.11 18.28
C GLN A 52 14.90 2.89 17.37
N GLY A 53 14.93 3.10 16.06
CA GLY A 53 14.72 2.03 15.10
C GLY A 53 13.24 1.64 14.86
N ALA A 54 12.29 2.19 15.63
CA ALA A 54 10.85 1.98 15.42
C ALA A 54 10.33 2.59 14.11
N GLY A 55 11.12 3.44 13.44
CA GLY A 55 10.76 4.04 12.16
C GLY A 55 10.04 5.38 12.24
N LYS A 56 10.21 6.16 13.33
CA LYS A 56 9.57 7.47 13.51
C LYS A 56 9.86 8.45 12.36
N THR A 57 11.13 8.68 12.05
CA THR A 57 11.55 9.61 10.98
C THR A 57 11.01 9.17 9.61
N THR A 58 11.05 7.87 9.31
CA THR A 58 10.44 7.33 8.09
C THR A 58 8.93 7.48 8.10
N THR A 59 8.29 7.28 9.25
CA THR A 59 6.84 7.49 9.43
C THR A 59 6.47 8.96 9.23
N ALA A 60 7.28 9.90 9.72
CA ALA A 60 7.08 11.34 9.48
C ALA A 60 7.02 11.64 7.98
N GLY A 61 7.98 11.12 7.19
CA GLY A 61 7.98 11.29 5.74
C GLY A 61 6.81 10.59 5.03
N LYS A 62 6.46 9.38 5.44
CA LYS A 62 5.31 8.63 4.89
C LYS A 62 3.99 9.32 5.20
N LEU A 63 3.81 9.76 6.43
CA LEU A 63 2.63 10.49 6.88
C LEU A 63 2.52 11.85 6.16
N ALA A 64 3.63 12.58 6.02
CA ALA A 64 3.68 13.82 5.26
C ALA A 64 3.24 13.60 3.81
N ARG A 65 3.73 12.56 3.16
CA ARG A 65 3.32 12.21 1.80
C ARG A 65 1.83 11.90 1.72
N TRP A 66 1.30 11.08 2.61
CA TRP A 66 -0.13 10.75 2.64
C TRP A 66 -0.98 12.01 2.84
N LEU A 67 -0.59 12.89 3.77
CA LEU A 67 -1.29 14.17 4.02
C LEU A 67 -1.27 15.09 2.79
N VAL A 68 -0.15 15.20 2.09
CA VAL A 68 -0.03 16.06 0.90
C VAL A 68 -0.80 15.47 -0.29
N HIS A 69 -0.63 14.16 -0.56
CA HIS A 69 -1.17 13.56 -1.79
C HIS A 69 -2.61 13.08 -1.67
N ASP A 70 -2.99 12.50 -0.53
CA ASP A 70 -4.33 11.93 -0.32
C ASP A 70 -5.27 12.95 0.35
N GLU A 71 -4.81 13.62 1.43
CA GLU A 71 -5.62 14.59 2.20
C GLU A 71 -5.51 16.04 1.70
N LYS A 72 -4.60 16.33 0.74
CA LYS A 72 -4.39 17.67 0.14
C LYS A 72 -4.08 18.76 1.19
N LYS A 73 -3.33 18.39 2.23
CA LYS A 73 -2.93 19.29 3.31
C LYS A 73 -1.57 19.91 3.04
N LYS A 74 -1.37 21.14 3.52
CA LYS A 74 -0.07 21.81 3.56
C LYS A 74 0.66 21.39 4.83
N VAL A 75 1.78 20.69 4.70
CA VAL A 75 2.47 20.00 5.80
C VAL A 75 3.84 20.59 6.03
N LEU A 76 4.17 20.86 7.31
CA LEU A 76 5.50 21.18 7.79
C LEU A 76 5.99 20.04 8.67
N THR A 77 7.25 19.63 8.53
CA THR A 77 7.89 18.66 9.42
C THR A 77 9.04 19.31 10.19
N VAL A 78 9.30 18.84 11.39
CA VAL A 78 10.43 19.29 12.21
C VAL A 78 11.02 18.11 12.99
N SER A 79 12.36 18.06 13.10
CA SER A 79 13.05 17.10 13.96
C SER A 79 13.43 17.74 15.28
N CYS A 80 12.97 17.14 16.37
CA CYS A 80 13.43 17.40 17.73
C CYS A 80 14.48 16.37 18.19
N ASP A 81 14.96 15.48 17.29
CA ASP A 81 16.06 14.55 17.58
C ASP A 81 17.42 15.25 17.41
N VAL A 82 17.77 16.07 18.39
CA VAL A 82 19.03 16.84 18.42
C VAL A 82 20.26 15.99 18.74
N TYR A 83 20.06 14.74 19.16
CA TYR A 83 21.14 13.85 19.56
C TYR A 83 21.78 13.13 18.36
N ARG A 84 21.09 13.10 17.22
CA ARG A 84 21.55 12.41 16.02
C ARG A 84 21.48 13.32 14.79
N PRO A 85 22.62 13.93 14.39
CA PRO A 85 22.66 14.82 13.21
C PRO A 85 22.09 14.14 11.96
N ALA A 86 22.43 12.87 11.76
CA ALA A 86 21.93 12.09 10.62
C ALA A 86 20.39 11.93 10.61
N ALA A 87 19.70 11.98 11.75
CA ALA A 87 18.25 11.92 11.81
C ALA A 87 17.58 13.20 11.27
N ILE A 88 18.22 14.36 11.54
CA ILE A 88 17.76 15.66 11.00
C ILE A 88 17.86 15.67 9.48
N ASP A 89 19.04 15.27 8.94
CA ASP A 89 19.24 15.18 7.49
C ASP A 89 18.33 14.14 6.84
N GLN A 90 18.10 13.02 7.51
CA GLN A 90 17.17 12.00 7.05
C GLN A 90 15.73 12.53 6.97
N LEU A 91 15.26 13.25 8.01
CA LEU A 91 13.93 13.84 7.99
C LEU A 91 13.78 14.84 6.86
N LYS A 92 14.77 15.70 6.65
CA LYS A 92 14.80 16.64 5.52
C LYS A 92 14.62 15.91 4.18
N ALA A 93 15.46 14.90 3.95
CA ALA A 93 15.43 14.16 2.68
C ALA A 93 14.08 13.46 2.42
N VAL A 94 13.49 12.80 3.43
CA VAL A 94 12.20 12.11 3.27
C VAL A 94 11.04 13.11 3.15
N THR A 95 11.14 14.29 3.78
CA THR A 95 10.14 15.36 3.67
C THR A 95 10.11 15.95 2.26
N GLU A 96 11.28 16.26 1.70
CA GLU A 96 11.41 16.75 0.33
C GLU A 96 10.86 15.73 -0.69
N GLN A 97 11.16 14.45 -0.51
CA GLN A 97 10.60 13.37 -1.33
C GLN A 97 9.08 13.23 -1.19
N ALA A 98 8.54 13.57 -0.03
CA ALA A 98 7.10 13.56 0.24
C ALA A 98 6.35 14.76 -0.38
N GLY A 99 7.07 15.78 -0.87
CA GLY A 99 6.49 17.02 -1.36
C GLY A 99 5.97 17.93 -0.25
N ALA A 100 6.50 17.79 0.97
CA ALA A 100 6.19 18.62 2.13
C ALA A 100 7.35 19.59 2.43
N ASP A 101 7.09 20.56 3.30
CA ASP A 101 8.11 21.53 3.74
C ASP A 101 8.78 21.05 5.04
N TRP A 102 10.06 21.38 5.18
CA TRP A 102 10.86 21.06 6.35
C TRP A 102 11.28 22.33 7.11
N PHE A 103 11.19 22.28 8.44
CA PHE A 103 11.69 23.33 9.33
C PHE A 103 13.11 22.97 9.79
N PRO A 104 14.12 23.85 9.61
CA PRO A 104 15.48 23.60 10.00
C PRO A 104 15.63 23.50 11.52
N SER A 105 16.39 22.53 11.98
CA SER A 105 16.78 22.31 13.36
C SER A 105 18.26 21.92 13.46
N HIS A 106 18.90 22.21 14.61
CA HIS A 106 20.32 21.97 14.81
C HIS A 106 20.57 21.24 16.13
N THR A 107 21.66 20.48 16.20
CA THR A 107 22.05 19.67 17.37
C THR A 107 22.42 20.48 18.63
N GLY A 108 22.61 21.77 18.52
CA GLY A 108 22.90 22.66 19.67
C GLY A 108 21.66 23.30 20.32
N GLU A 109 20.49 23.05 19.77
CA GLU A 109 19.24 23.65 20.24
C GLU A 109 18.52 22.70 21.22
N LYS A 110 17.61 23.28 22.01
CA LYS A 110 16.74 22.48 22.88
C LYS A 110 15.51 22.02 22.10
N PRO A 111 15.05 20.77 22.27
CA PRO A 111 13.86 20.25 21.60
C PRO A 111 12.61 21.13 21.76
N LEU A 112 12.39 21.70 22.93
CA LEU A 112 11.28 22.61 23.21
C LEU A 112 11.37 23.93 22.42
N ASP A 113 12.57 24.50 22.29
CA ASP A 113 12.78 25.75 21.55
C ASP A 113 12.55 25.54 20.05
N ILE A 114 13.05 24.42 19.51
CA ILE A 114 12.80 23.98 18.12
C ILE A 114 11.29 23.83 17.88
N ALA A 115 10.61 23.13 18.76
CA ALA A 115 9.16 22.89 18.64
C ALA A 115 8.37 24.21 18.69
N ALA A 116 8.72 25.15 19.58
CA ALA A 116 8.11 26.45 19.68
C ALA A 116 8.28 27.29 18.41
N ALA A 117 9.51 27.30 17.87
CA ALA A 117 9.82 28.01 16.64
C ALA A 117 9.08 27.41 15.44
N ALA A 118 9.01 26.07 15.34
CA ALA A 118 8.28 25.38 14.28
C ALA A 118 6.77 25.65 14.32
N VAL A 119 6.15 25.66 15.52
CA VAL A 119 4.72 26.04 15.67
C VAL A 119 4.46 27.48 15.22
N SER A 120 5.36 28.41 15.61
CA SER A 120 5.26 29.81 15.22
C SER A 120 5.37 30.00 13.71
N GLU A 121 6.31 29.31 13.08
CA GLU A 121 6.48 29.30 11.63
C GLU A 121 5.28 28.65 10.91
N ALA A 122 4.79 27.53 11.44
CA ALA A 122 3.63 26.84 10.87
C ALA A 122 2.38 27.74 10.89
N ARG A 123 2.15 28.48 11.96
CA ARG A 123 1.06 29.49 12.05
C ARG A 123 1.27 30.65 11.09
N ARG A 124 2.49 31.18 11.04
CA ARG A 124 2.82 32.34 10.19
C ARG A 124 2.64 32.04 8.70
N ARG A 125 2.96 30.82 8.27
CA ARG A 125 2.87 30.39 6.86
C ARG A 125 1.58 29.61 6.52
N PHE A 126 0.64 29.52 7.47
CA PHE A 126 -0.65 28.85 7.26
C PHE A 126 -0.49 27.39 6.82
N TYR A 127 0.28 26.61 7.59
CA TYR A 127 0.30 25.16 7.44
C TYR A 127 -0.93 24.54 8.11
N ASP A 128 -1.48 23.51 7.45
CA ASP A 128 -2.59 22.75 8.02
C ASP A 128 -2.13 21.80 9.11
N VAL A 129 -0.94 21.20 8.91
CA VAL A 129 -0.37 20.18 9.80
C VAL A 129 1.09 20.45 10.08
N LEU A 130 1.50 20.25 11.35
CA LEU A 130 2.89 20.21 11.79
C LEU A 130 3.19 18.80 12.34
N ILE A 131 4.14 18.08 11.73
CA ILE A 131 4.62 16.79 12.21
C ILE A 131 5.92 17.00 12.98
N VAL A 132 5.94 16.56 14.23
CA VAL A 132 7.10 16.66 15.14
C VAL A 132 7.69 15.27 15.35
N ASP A 133 8.89 15.04 14.81
CA ASP A 133 9.68 13.82 15.01
C ASP A 133 10.55 13.96 16.27
N THR A 134 10.39 13.04 17.24
CA THR A 134 11.13 13.08 18.50
C THR A 134 12.33 12.15 18.50
N ALA A 135 13.27 12.42 19.40
CA ALA A 135 14.37 11.50 19.68
C ALA A 135 13.84 10.12 20.07
N GLY A 136 14.63 9.09 19.78
CA GLY A 136 14.40 7.74 20.27
C GLY A 136 15.69 7.17 20.83
N ARG A 137 15.59 6.44 21.93
CA ARG A 137 16.72 5.68 22.51
C ARG A 137 16.49 4.19 22.34
N LEU A 138 17.52 3.39 22.50
CA LEU A 138 17.49 1.94 22.35
C LEU A 138 16.63 1.25 23.40
N ALA A 139 16.52 1.86 24.58
CA ALA A 139 15.70 1.39 25.68
C ALA A 139 14.87 2.54 26.25
N ILE A 140 13.83 2.19 26.98
CA ILE A 140 13.02 3.15 27.73
C ILE A 140 13.86 3.67 28.90
N ASP A 141 14.13 4.97 28.91
CA ASP A 141 14.78 5.64 30.03
C ASP A 141 13.95 6.85 30.49
N GLU A 142 14.14 7.25 31.75
CA GLU A 142 13.37 8.31 32.39
C GLU A 142 13.59 9.67 31.70
N VAL A 143 14.81 9.95 31.23
CA VAL A 143 15.17 11.23 30.59
C VAL A 143 14.45 11.39 29.25
N MET A 144 14.45 10.35 28.43
CA MET A 144 13.73 10.37 27.16
C MET A 144 12.22 10.51 27.37
N MET A 145 11.66 9.74 28.29
CA MET A 145 10.23 9.78 28.59
C MET A 145 9.80 11.15 29.09
N GLN A 146 10.63 11.80 29.92
CA GLN A 146 10.36 13.15 30.39
C GLN A 146 10.43 14.17 29.25
N GLU A 147 11.44 14.10 28.37
CA GLU A 147 11.57 14.99 27.20
C GLU A 147 10.33 14.92 26.29
N VAL A 148 9.87 13.72 25.97
CA VAL A 148 8.68 13.55 25.14
C VAL A 148 7.40 14.02 25.87
N ALA A 149 7.31 13.82 27.20
CA ALA A 149 6.20 14.31 28.00
C ALA A 149 6.18 15.84 28.06
N ASP A 150 7.35 16.48 28.17
CA ASP A 150 7.48 17.95 28.16
C ASP A 150 7.09 18.53 26.81
N LEU A 151 7.52 17.91 25.70
CA LEU A 151 7.09 18.27 24.34
C LEU A 151 5.59 18.12 24.18
N ASN A 152 5.00 17.02 24.65
CA ASN A 152 3.56 16.78 24.60
C ASN A 152 2.78 17.85 25.39
N THR A 153 3.23 18.16 26.60
CA THR A 153 2.60 19.17 27.49
C THR A 153 2.66 20.55 26.87
N PHE A 154 3.79 20.91 26.26
CA PHE A 154 4.00 22.20 25.62
C PHE A 154 3.19 22.34 24.33
N LEU A 155 3.28 21.37 23.46
CA LEU A 155 2.66 21.40 22.13
C LEU A 155 1.14 21.20 22.18
N LYS A 156 0.61 20.49 23.16
CA LYS A 156 -0.78 20.04 23.24
C LYS A 156 -1.26 19.49 21.89
N PRO A 157 -0.58 18.45 21.37
CA PRO A 157 -0.81 18.01 20.01
C PRO A 157 -2.24 17.51 19.80
N ALA A 158 -2.76 17.68 18.59
CA ALA A 158 -4.03 17.07 18.18
C ALA A 158 -3.93 15.54 18.17
N GLU A 159 -2.72 15.04 17.86
CA GLU A 159 -2.40 13.61 17.86
C GLU A 159 -1.03 13.35 18.47
N THR A 160 -0.98 12.39 19.39
CA THR A 160 0.26 11.79 19.90
C THR A 160 0.29 10.35 19.42
N LEU A 161 1.05 10.09 18.36
CA LEU A 161 1.11 8.78 17.72
C LEU A 161 2.32 8.00 18.21
N PHE A 162 2.04 6.82 18.75
CA PHE A 162 3.08 5.89 19.14
C PHE A 162 3.50 5.02 17.95
N VAL A 163 4.75 5.17 17.53
CA VAL A 163 5.33 4.43 16.40
C VAL A 163 6.07 3.21 16.93
N ILE A 164 5.68 2.04 16.45
CA ILE A 164 6.20 0.77 16.93
C ILE A 164 6.49 -0.20 15.78
N ASP A 165 7.59 -0.95 15.91
CA ASP A 165 7.99 -1.99 14.98
C ASP A 165 7.18 -3.27 15.24
N ALA A 166 6.43 -3.71 14.23
CA ALA A 166 5.61 -4.92 14.31
C ALA A 166 6.44 -6.22 14.51
N MET A 167 7.73 -6.19 14.18
CA MET A 167 8.61 -7.36 14.31
C MET A 167 9.15 -7.59 15.74
N LEU A 168 8.97 -6.65 16.66
CA LEU A 168 9.50 -6.74 18.02
C LEU A 168 8.80 -7.79 18.92
N GLY A 169 7.71 -8.41 18.44
CA GLY A 169 7.01 -9.46 19.20
C GLY A 169 6.56 -8.98 20.58
N GLN A 170 6.91 -9.72 21.65
CA GLN A 170 6.51 -9.42 23.02
C GLN A 170 7.09 -8.10 23.54
N ASP A 171 8.28 -7.70 23.10
CA ASP A 171 8.90 -6.44 23.52
C ASP A 171 8.12 -5.22 23.03
N ALA A 172 7.40 -5.36 21.88
CA ALA A 172 6.48 -4.35 21.41
C ALA A 172 5.38 -4.05 22.44
N VAL A 173 4.85 -5.09 23.07
CA VAL A 173 3.77 -4.99 24.07
C VAL A 173 4.23 -4.24 25.33
N ASN A 174 5.41 -4.61 25.85
CA ASN A 174 5.98 -3.98 27.04
C ASN A 174 6.28 -2.49 26.78
N THR A 175 6.85 -2.21 25.61
CA THR A 175 7.14 -0.84 25.18
C THR A 175 5.87 -0.01 25.03
N ALA A 176 4.86 -0.56 24.38
CA ALA A 176 3.57 0.10 24.17
C ALA A 176 2.89 0.46 25.50
N LYS A 177 2.93 -0.45 26.46
CA LYS A 177 2.41 -0.21 27.82
C LYS A 177 3.12 0.95 28.50
N ALA A 178 4.46 0.92 28.53
CA ALA A 178 5.24 1.96 29.20
C ALA A 178 5.00 3.36 28.61
N PHE A 179 4.89 3.46 27.27
CA PHE A 179 4.56 4.74 26.62
C PHE A 179 3.13 5.17 26.91
N ASN A 180 2.17 4.24 26.91
CA ASN A 180 0.77 4.55 27.18
C ASN A 180 0.52 4.99 28.64
N ASP A 181 1.32 4.48 29.59
CA ASP A 181 1.23 4.86 31.00
C ASP A 181 1.78 6.29 31.26
N ARG A 182 2.67 6.78 30.40
CA ARG A 182 3.35 8.10 30.55
C ARG A 182 2.81 9.18 29.64
N LEU A 183 2.31 8.85 28.48
CA LEU A 183 1.87 9.80 27.45
C LEU A 183 0.39 9.62 27.12
N PRO A 184 -0.35 10.71 26.88
CA PRO A 184 -1.73 10.64 26.43
C PRO A 184 -1.79 10.25 24.95
N LEU A 185 -1.46 8.99 24.65
CA LEU A 185 -1.47 8.48 23.27
C LEU A 185 -2.87 8.58 22.66
N THR A 186 -2.96 9.05 21.44
CA THR A 186 -4.22 9.12 20.68
C THR A 186 -4.34 8.00 19.63
N GLY A 187 -3.22 7.40 19.24
CA GLY A 187 -3.21 6.32 18.27
C GLY A 187 -1.84 5.69 18.11
N ILE A 188 -1.81 4.62 17.35
CA ILE A 188 -0.62 3.79 17.10
C ILE A 188 -0.35 3.73 15.61
N VAL A 189 0.92 3.73 15.26
CA VAL A 189 1.42 3.44 13.92
C VAL A 189 2.27 2.18 13.96
N LEU A 190 1.84 1.14 13.28
CA LEU A 190 2.62 -0.08 13.11
C LEU A 190 3.55 0.06 11.91
N THR A 191 4.83 -0.15 12.12
CA THR A 191 5.85 -0.13 11.05
C THR A 191 6.38 -1.52 10.77
N LYS A 192 7.05 -1.69 9.64
CA LYS A 192 7.66 -2.97 9.19
C LYS A 192 6.68 -4.15 9.19
N ALA A 193 5.41 -3.87 8.91
CA ALA A 193 4.36 -4.88 8.93
C ALA A 193 4.47 -5.92 7.80
N ASP A 194 5.32 -5.66 6.81
CA ASP A 194 5.76 -6.63 5.79
C ASP A 194 6.53 -7.81 6.40
N GLY A 195 7.26 -7.61 7.50
CA GLY A 195 7.93 -8.66 8.26
C GLY A 195 7.01 -9.43 9.22
N ASP A 196 5.88 -8.88 9.63
CA ASP A 196 4.88 -9.54 10.47
C ASP A 196 3.85 -10.28 9.61
N SER A 197 4.22 -11.47 9.15
CA SER A 197 3.37 -12.28 8.25
C SER A 197 2.01 -12.64 8.84
N ARG A 198 1.86 -12.65 10.17
CA ARG A 198 0.63 -13.04 10.88
C ARG A 198 -0.16 -11.89 11.47
N GLY A 199 0.38 -10.67 11.50
CA GLY A 199 -0.29 -9.50 12.06
C GLY A 199 -0.54 -9.54 13.57
N GLY A 200 0.18 -10.40 14.31
CA GLY A 200 -0.03 -10.61 15.75
C GLY A 200 0.28 -9.38 16.60
N ALA A 201 1.21 -8.54 16.17
CA ALA A 201 1.56 -7.31 16.86
C ALA A 201 0.36 -6.36 16.99
N SER A 202 -0.49 -6.27 15.95
CA SER A 202 -1.68 -5.42 15.96
C SER A 202 -2.65 -5.76 17.08
N LEU A 203 -2.90 -7.06 17.26
CA LEU A 203 -3.80 -7.57 18.31
C LEU A 203 -3.26 -7.25 19.72
N SER A 204 -1.99 -7.57 19.96
CA SER A 204 -1.34 -7.45 21.26
C SER A 204 -1.21 -5.98 21.69
N VAL A 205 -0.74 -5.12 20.78
CA VAL A 205 -0.53 -3.70 21.07
C VAL A 205 -1.86 -2.99 21.30
N ARG A 206 -2.89 -3.29 20.49
CA ARG A 206 -4.24 -2.75 20.69
C ARG A 206 -4.84 -3.17 22.03
N TYR A 207 -4.72 -4.44 22.39
CA TYR A 207 -5.23 -4.98 23.64
C TYR A 207 -4.60 -4.31 24.86
N VAL A 208 -3.27 -4.13 24.85
CA VAL A 208 -2.54 -3.57 26.01
C VAL A 208 -2.73 -2.07 26.15
N THR A 209 -2.76 -1.33 25.05
CA THR A 209 -2.85 0.14 25.10
C THR A 209 -4.28 0.65 25.14
N GLY A 210 -5.25 -0.12 24.65
CA GLY A 210 -6.61 0.36 24.42
C GLY A 210 -6.72 1.42 23.32
N LYS A 211 -5.60 1.79 22.63
CA LYS A 211 -5.56 2.87 21.64
C LYS A 211 -5.79 2.35 20.22
N PRO A 212 -6.48 3.11 19.34
CA PRO A 212 -6.68 2.69 17.96
C PRO A 212 -5.35 2.61 17.20
N ILE A 213 -5.20 1.61 16.35
CA ILE A 213 -4.16 1.62 15.33
C ILE A 213 -4.70 2.50 14.19
N LYS A 214 -3.98 3.58 13.87
CA LYS A 214 -4.42 4.54 12.84
C LYS A 214 -3.78 4.27 11.50
N PHE A 215 -2.51 3.84 11.49
CA PHE A 215 -1.77 3.58 10.26
C PHE A 215 -0.93 2.30 10.35
N ILE A 216 -0.66 1.75 9.18
CA ILE A 216 0.26 0.64 8.98
C ILE A 216 1.28 1.01 7.91
N GLY A 217 2.56 0.75 8.20
CA GLY A 217 3.68 0.96 7.28
C GLY A 217 4.26 -0.36 6.81
N THR A 218 4.33 -0.53 5.51
CA THR A 218 4.91 -1.70 4.84
C THR A 218 6.11 -1.27 4.00
N GLY A 219 7.21 -2.01 4.10
CA GLY A 219 8.44 -1.75 3.35
C GLY A 219 9.08 -0.39 3.63
N GLU A 220 10.18 -0.11 2.92
CA GLU A 220 10.98 1.11 3.10
C GLU A 220 10.50 2.30 2.26
N LYS A 221 9.78 2.04 1.17
CA LYS A 221 9.32 3.08 0.24
C LYS A 221 8.25 3.97 0.87
N LEU A 222 8.28 5.28 0.55
CA LEU A 222 7.29 6.25 1.06
C LEU A 222 5.84 5.90 0.70
N GLY A 223 5.60 5.14 -0.37
CA GLY A 223 4.25 4.68 -0.77
C GLY A 223 3.69 3.53 0.06
N GLY A 224 4.52 2.84 0.86
CA GLY A 224 4.08 1.76 1.75
C GLY A 224 3.53 2.29 3.07
N PHE A 225 2.43 3.05 3.03
CA PHE A 225 1.79 3.63 4.21
C PHE A 225 0.31 3.83 3.94
N GLU A 226 -0.53 3.26 4.76
CA GLU A 226 -1.97 3.32 4.57
C GLU A 226 -2.72 3.40 5.91
N PRO A 227 -3.93 4.00 5.93
CA PRO A 227 -4.81 3.91 7.08
C PRO A 227 -5.07 2.43 7.44
N PHE A 228 -5.08 2.15 8.75
CA PHE A 228 -5.27 0.80 9.24
C PHE A 228 -6.71 0.31 9.00
N ASP A 229 -6.84 -0.86 8.38
CA ASP A 229 -8.12 -1.53 8.14
C ASP A 229 -8.24 -2.78 9.03
N PRO A 230 -9.07 -2.77 10.09
CA PRO A 230 -9.23 -3.91 11.00
C PRO A 230 -9.76 -5.18 10.31
N GLU A 231 -10.64 -5.05 9.30
CA GLU A 231 -11.18 -6.22 8.57
C GLU A 231 -10.10 -6.89 7.72
N ALA A 232 -9.31 -6.08 7.01
CA ALA A 232 -8.17 -6.57 6.22
C ALA A 232 -7.14 -7.27 7.11
N MET A 233 -6.84 -6.68 8.29
CA MET A 233 -5.91 -7.28 9.24
C MET A 233 -6.44 -8.58 9.85
N ALA A 234 -7.71 -8.65 10.25
CA ALA A 234 -8.34 -9.88 10.74
C ALA A 234 -8.31 -10.99 9.68
N SER A 235 -8.58 -10.65 8.42
CA SER A 235 -8.48 -11.58 7.29
C SER A 235 -7.04 -12.09 7.08
N ARG A 236 -6.04 -11.22 7.25
CA ARG A 236 -4.61 -11.57 7.17
C ARG A 236 -4.21 -12.53 8.30
N ILE A 237 -4.64 -12.28 9.54
CA ILE A 237 -4.41 -13.16 10.69
C ILE A 237 -4.97 -14.57 10.44
N LEU A 238 -6.14 -14.66 9.81
CA LEU A 238 -6.80 -15.93 9.47
C LEU A 238 -6.21 -16.61 8.21
N GLY A 239 -5.20 -16.01 7.57
CA GLY A 239 -4.61 -16.53 6.33
C GLY A 239 -5.51 -16.43 5.10
N MET A 240 -6.58 -15.62 5.16
CA MET A 240 -7.54 -15.43 4.06
C MET A 240 -7.05 -14.42 3.00
N GLY A 241 -5.96 -13.69 3.28
CA GLY A 241 -5.48 -12.60 2.45
C GLY A 241 -6.32 -11.32 2.57
N ASP A 242 -5.78 -10.23 2.06
CA ASP A 242 -6.49 -8.93 2.01
C ASP A 242 -7.08 -8.70 0.62
N ILE A 243 -8.21 -9.35 0.34
CA ILE A 243 -8.90 -9.23 -0.95
C ILE A 243 -9.49 -7.82 -1.13
N VAL A 244 -9.94 -7.19 -0.06
CA VAL A 244 -10.54 -5.84 -0.11
C VAL A 244 -9.48 -4.78 -0.42
N GLY A 245 -8.33 -4.86 0.26
CA GLY A 245 -7.18 -3.99 -0.02
C GLY A 245 -6.64 -4.21 -1.44
N LEU A 246 -6.57 -5.45 -1.90
CA LEU A 246 -6.19 -5.76 -3.27
C LEU A 246 -7.13 -5.09 -4.29
N VAL A 247 -8.45 -5.16 -4.07
CA VAL A 247 -9.44 -4.49 -4.92
C VAL A 247 -9.30 -2.97 -4.87
N LYS A 248 -9.08 -2.39 -3.68
CA LYS A 248 -8.85 -0.94 -3.52
C LYS A 248 -7.60 -0.49 -4.28
N ASP A 249 -6.50 -1.22 -4.20
CA ASP A 249 -5.24 -0.88 -4.88
C ASP A 249 -5.38 -1.00 -6.40
N VAL A 250 -6.02 -2.08 -6.86
CA VAL A 250 -6.34 -2.26 -8.29
C VAL A 250 -7.23 -1.11 -8.78
N THR A 251 -8.23 -0.72 -8.00
CA THR A 251 -9.15 0.38 -8.39
C THR A 251 -8.46 1.74 -8.39
N LYS A 252 -7.56 2.02 -7.44
CA LYS A 252 -6.78 3.27 -7.40
C LYS A 252 -5.80 3.41 -8.57
N SER A 253 -5.25 2.30 -9.05
CA SER A 253 -4.25 2.29 -10.12
C SER A 253 -4.86 2.19 -11.53
N ILE A 254 -6.17 1.93 -11.64
CA ILE A 254 -6.89 1.96 -12.92
C ILE A 254 -7.16 3.42 -13.29
N ASP A 255 -6.57 3.88 -14.39
CA ASP A 255 -6.99 5.13 -15.02
C ASP A 255 -8.42 4.96 -15.53
N MET A 256 -9.36 5.56 -14.80
CA MET A 256 -10.80 5.49 -15.11
C MET A 256 -11.12 5.99 -16.53
N ALA A 257 -10.35 6.94 -17.07
CA ALA A 257 -10.52 7.44 -18.42
C ALA A 257 -10.11 6.40 -19.48
N GLU A 258 -9.03 5.66 -19.24
CA GLU A 258 -8.60 4.57 -20.13
C GLU A 258 -9.48 3.34 -20.00
N ALA A 259 -9.91 3.00 -18.79
CA ALA A 259 -10.87 1.92 -18.56
C ALA A 259 -12.22 2.21 -19.26
N ALA A 260 -12.70 3.45 -19.20
CA ALA A 260 -13.91 3.88 -19.93
C ALA A 260 -13.74 3.80 -21.46
N LYS A 261 -12.59 4.23 -22.00
CA LYS A 261 -12.26 4.09 -23.43
C LYS A 261 -12.23 2.63 -23.87
N LEU A 262 -11.64 1.74 -23.08
CA LEU A 262 -11.60 0.32 -23.37
C LEU A 262 -13.01 -0.31 -23.34
N ALA A 263 -13.82 0.06 -22.33
CA ALA A 263 -15.21 -0.38 -22.22
C ALA A 263 -16.05 0.10 -23.41
N GLU A 264 -15.85 1.33 -23.87
CA GLU A 264 -16.52 1.90 -25.03
C GLU A 264 -16.10 1.20 -26.33
N LYS A 265 -14.81 0.93 -26.54
CA LYS A 265 -14.31 0.12 -27.67
C LYS A 265 -14.90 -1.29 -27.69
N ILE A 266 -15.04 -1.92 -26.51
CA ILE A 266 -15.70 -3.24 -26.41
C ILE A 266 -17.18 -3.13 -26.80
N ARG A 267 -17.86 -2.04 -26.40
CA ARG A 267 -19.27 -1.79 -26.70
C ARG A 267 -19.52 -1.47 -28.20
N THR A 268 -18.68 -0.59 -28.77
CA THR A 268 -18.78 -0.18 -30.19
C THR A 268 -18.32 -1.26 -31.16
N GLY A 269 -17.57 -2.24 -30.68
CA GLY A 269 -17.10 -3.34 -31.52
C GLY A 269 -15.78 -3.12 -32.21
N ASP A 270 -15.08 -2.07 -31.86
CA ASP A 270 -13.75 -1.81 -32.37
C ASP A 270 -12.77 -2.93 -31.99
N LYS A 271 -11.85 -3.22 -32.88
CA LYS A 271 -10.87 -4.29 -32.68
C LYS A 271 -9.85 -3.84 -31.61
N PHE A 272 -9.68 -4.64 -30.58
CA PHE A 272 -8.55 -4.53 -29.64
C PHE A 272 -7.24 -4.73 -30.41
N ASP A 273 -6.36 -3.73 -30.40
CA ASP A 273 -5.09 -3.72 -31.12
C ASP A 273 -3.86 -3.75 -30.19
N LEU A 274 -2.65 -3.79 -30.77
CA LEU A 274 -1.42 -3.79 -29.97
C LEU A 274 -1.14 -2.45 -29.26
N THR A 275 -1.81 -1.35 -29.65
CA THR A 275 -1.73 -0.07 -28.95
C THR A 275 -2.49 -0.15 -27.63
N ASP A 276 -3.67 -0.76 -27.67
CA ASP A 276 -4.50 -1.00 -26.47
C ASP A 276 -3.79 -2.00 -25.53
N PHE A 277 -3.18 -3.03 -26.10
CA PHE A 277 -2.40 -4.01 -25.33
C PHE A 277 -1.18 -3.39 -24.66
N ARG A 278 -0.50 -2.46 -25.35
CA ARG A 278 0.59 -1.68 -24.78
C ARG A 278 0.13 -0.83 -23.60
N ALA A 279 -0.97 -0.09 -23.74
CA ALA A 279 -1.54 0.73 -22.67
C ALA A 279 -1.87 -0.12 -21.44
N GLN A 280 -2.48 -1.30 -21.64
CA GLN A 280 -2.77 -2.23 -20.57
C GLN A 280 -1.51 -2.74 -19.86
N LEU A 281 -0.45 -3.07 -20.60
CA LEU A 281 0.84 -3.46 -20.02
C LEU A 281 1.50 -2.32 -19.24
N GLN A 282 1.39 -1.07 -19.70
CA GLN A 282 1.89 0.11 -18.99
C GLN A 282 1.14 0.36 -17.68
N GLN A 283 -0.18 0.20 -17.68
CA GLN A 283 -0.96 0.24 -16.43
C GLN A 283 -0.48 -0.84 -15.46
N MET A 284 -0.30 -2.08 -15.92
CA MET A 284 0.26 -3.14 -15.08
C MET A 284 1.65 -2.78 -14.49
N ALA A 285 2.48 -2.06 -15.25
CA ALA A 285 3.77 -1.57 -14.74
C ALA A 285 3.62 -0.54 -13.61
N GLY A 286 2.53 0.20 -13.60
CA GLY A 286 2.19 1.21 -12.59
C GLY A 286 1.65 0.64 -11.27
N PHE A 287 1.28 -0.65 -11.22
CA PHE A 287 0.72 -1.30 -10.01
C PHE A 287 1.71 -1.48 -8.85
N GLY A 288 2.90 -0.90 -8.92
CA GLY A 288 3.90 -1.04 -7.86
C GLY A 288 4.64 -2.38 -7.92
N SER A 289 5.12 -2.85 -6.77
CA SER A 289 5.85 -4.11 -6.67
C SER A 289 4.88 -5.31 -6.79
N PHE A 290 5.24 -6.31 -7.60
CA PHE A 290 4.51 -7.58 -7.69
C PHE A 290 4.47 -8.28 -6.32
N SER A 291 5.50 -8.10 -5.50
CA SER A 291 5.55 -8.62 -4.13
C SER A 291 4.46 -8.02 -3.25
N SER A 292 4.16 -6.72 -3.35
CA SER A 292 3.08 -6.10 -2.56
C SER A 292 1.69 -6.60 -2.93
N LEU A 293 1.48 -6.96 -4.20
CA LEU A 293 0.26 -7.63 -4.66
C LEU A 293 0.18 -9.08 -4.11
N MET A 294 1.32 -9.77 -4.08
CA MET A 294 1.40 -11.14 -3.56
C MET A 294 1.14 -11.22 -2.06
N GLU A 295 1.60 -10.24 -1.28
CA GLU A 295 1.37 -10.19 0.17
C GLU A 295 -0.13 -10.09 0.53
N LYS A 296 -0.93 -9.49 -0.34
CA LYS A 296 -2.38 -9.36 -0.17
C LYS A 296 -3.18 -10.59 -0.64
N MET A 297 -2.52 -11.55 -1.30
CA MET A 297 -3.17 -12.79 -1.76
C MET A 297 -3.24 -13.86 -0.65
N PRO A 298 -4.20 -14.81 -0.75
CA PRO A 298 -4.26 -15.96 0.14
C PRO A 298 -2.97 -16.79 0.12
N ALA A 299 -2.56 -17.34 1.28
CA ALA A 299 -1.29 -18.04 1.46
C ALA A 299 -1.01 -19.16 0.44
N GLN A 300 -2.07 -19.85 -0.04
CA GLN A 300 -1.95 -20.89 -1.07
C GLN A 300 -1.47 -20.36 -2.43
N LEU A 301 -1.84 -19.13 -2.79
CA LEU A 301 -1.42 -18.47 -4.03
C LEU A 301 -0.02 -17.84 -3.87
N GLN A 302 0.31 -17.37 -2.67
CA GLN A 302 1.65 -16.85 -2.36
C GLN A 302 2.73 -17.91 -2.57
N GLN A 303 2.50 -19.15 -2.12
CA GLN A 303 3.44 -20.27 -2.30
C GLN A 303 3.66 -20.63 -3.79
N ALA A 304 2.64 -20.51 -4.63
CA ALA A 304 2.77 -20.78 -6.06
C ALA A 304 3.56 -19.68 -6.80
N ALA A 305 3.51 -18.44 -6.31
CA ALA A 305 4.13 -17.27 -6.94
C ALA A 305 5.52 -16.93 -6.37
N SER A 306 5.92 -17.48 -5.22
CA SER A 306 7.19 -17.20 -4.52
C SER A 306 8.47 -17.46 -5.33
N LYS A 307 8.36 -18.12 -6.49
CA LYS A 307 9.49 -18.39 -7.41
C LYS A 307 9.76 -17.30 -8.43
N VAL A 308 8.97 -16.22 -8.45
CA VAL A 308 9.08 -15.17 -9.45
C VAL A 308 9.56 -13.88 -8.78
N SER A 309 10.75 -13.39 -9.15
CA SER A 309 11.27 -12.14 -8.60
C SER A 309 10.62 -10.91 -9.24
N ASP A 310 10.46 -9.82 -8.48
CA ASP A 310 9.99 -8.53 -8.99
C ASP A 310 10.84 -8.03 -10.17
N GLU A 311 12.16 -8.26 -10.11
CA GLU A 311 13.08 -7.86 -11.17
C GLU A 311 12.81 -8.60 -12.48
N ASP A 312 12.51 -9.90 -12.42
CA ASP A 312 12.20 -10.70 -13.60
C ASP A 312 10.87 -10.28 -14.24
N VAL A 313 9.86 -9.97 -13.42
CA VAL A 313 8.57 -9.45 -13.90
C VAL A 313 8.77 -8.11 -14.60
N GLN A 314 9.47 -7.18 -13.97
CA GLN A 314 9.73 -5.86 -14.55
C GLN A 314 10.60 -5.94 -15.81
N LYS A 315 11.61 -6.81 -15.83
CA LYS A 315 12.47 -7.04 -16.97
C LYS A 315 11.70 -7.60 -18.16
N ASN A 316 10.83 -8.58 -17.93
CA ASN A 316 9.97 -9.14 -18.97
C ASN A 316 8.95 -8.12 -19.49
N LEU A 317 8.38 -7.30 -18.61
CA LEU A 317 7.46 -6.23 -18.98
C LEU A 317 8.13 -5.16 -19.85
N ARG A 318 9.33 -4.68 -19.45
CA ARG A 318 10.12 -3.73 -20.25
C ARG A 318 10.48 -4.30 -21.63
N ARG A 319 10.86 -5.57 -21.71
CA ARG A 319 11.13 -6.25 -23.00
C ARG A 319 9.89 -6.31 -23.87
N THR A 320 8.76 -6.67 -23.30
CA THR A 320 7.48 -6.73 -24.02
C THR A 320 7.07 -5.37 -24.58
N LEU A 321 7.18 -4.32 -23.75
CA LEU A 321 6.92 -2.94 -24.19
C LEU A 321 7.90 -2.51 -25.28
N GLY A 322 9.21 -2.81 -25.15
CA GLY A 322 10.23 -2.52 -26.15
C GLY A 322 9.95 -3.18 -27.51
N ILE A 323 9.43 -4.41 -27.51
CA ILE A 323 9.01 -5.08 -28.76
C ILE A 323 7.86 -4.31 -29.43
N ILE A 324 6.84 -3.91 -28.67
CA ILE A 324 5.69 -3.17 -29.22
C ILE A 324 6.15 -1.77 -29.68
N ASP A 325 7.05 -1.12 -28.95
CA ASP A 325 7.58 0.20 -29.31
C ASP A 325 8.44 0.18 -30.57
N SER A 326 9.06 -0.95 -30.89
CA SER A 326 9.79 -1.17 -32.15
C SER A 326 8.87 -1.42 -33.37
N MET A 327 7.54 -1.50 -33.17
CA MET A 327 6.56 -1.64 -34.23
C MET A 327 6.08 -0.26 -34.71
N THR A 328 5.79 -0.13 -36.01
CA THR A 328 5.12 1.06 -36.55
C THR A 328 3.65 1.13 -36.11
N LEU A 329 3.03 2.31 -36.16
CA LEU A 329 1.63 2.49 -35.80
C LEU A 329 0.69 1.59 -36.67
N GLN A 330 1.03 1.39 -37.94
CA GLN A 330 0.28 0.49 -38.81
C GLN A 330 0.39 -0.98 -38.39
N GLU A 331 1.56 -1.41 -37.95
CA GLU A 331 1.80 -2.77 -37.45
C GLU A 331 1.08 -3.02 -36.12
N ARG A 332 1.01 -2.00 -35.26
CA ARG A 332 0.26 -2.09 -33.99
C ARG A 332 -1.25 -2.20 -34.22
N ARG A 333 -1.78 -1.47 -35.22
CA ARG A 333 -3.21 -1.52 -35.59
C ARG A 333 -3.60 -2.76 -36.39
N LYS A 334 -2.67 -3.29 -37.21
CA LYS A 334 -2.89 -4.46 -38.09
C LYS A 334 -1.77 -5.48 -37.92
N PRO A 335 -1.80 -6.29 -36.86
CA PRO A 335 -0.75 -7.28 -36.56
C PRO A 335 -0.54 -8.32 -37.68
N GLU A 336 -1.55 -8.51 -38.52
CA GLU A 336 -1.49 -9.42 -39.68
C GLU A 336 -0.38 -9.02 -40.69
N LEU A 337 0.04 -7.76 -40.69
CA LEU A 337 1.14 -7.24 -41.52
C LEU A 337 2.53 -7.72 -41.06
N ILE A 338 2.65 -8.22 -39.81
CA ILE A 338 3.95 -8.57 -39.22
C ILE A 338 4.38 -9.96 -39.70
N LYS A 339 4.94 -10.01 -40.93
CA LYS A 339 5.53 -11.22 -41.53
C LYS A 339 7.01 -11.34 -41.18
N ALA A 340 7.70 -12.36 -41.72
CA ALA A 340 9.05 -12.74 -41.32
C ALA A 340 10.09 -11.60 -41.39
N SER A 341 10.11 -10.77 -42.43
CA SER A 341 11.05 -9.64 -42.55
C SER A 341 10.77 -8.56 -41.47
N ARG A 342 9.50 -8.25 -41.21
CA ARG A 342 9.10 -7.29 -40.16
C ARG A 342 9.43 -7.81 -38.77
N LYS A 343 9.19 -9.11 -38.48
CA LYS A 343 9.58 -9.74 -37.23
C LYS A 343 11.08 -9.62 -36.96
N LYS A 344 11.95 -9.82 -38.00
CA LYS A 344 13.39 -9.63 -37.88
C LYS A 344 13.75 -8.18 -37.53
N ARG A 345 13.13 -7.20 -38.23
CA ARG A 345 13.36 -5.76 -37.96
C ARG A 345 12.92 -5.37 -36.56
N ILE A 346 11.71 -5.79 -36.11
CA ILE A 346 11.18 -5.52 -34.79
C ILE A 346 12.08 -6.14 -33.73
N ALA A 347 12.53 -7.39 -33.92
CA ALA A 347 13.42 -8.07 -32.99
C ALA A 347 14.78 -7.35 -32.87
N ALA A 348 15.35 -6.91 -33.97
CA ALA A 348 16.59 -6.12 -33.99
C ALA A 348 16.41 -4.77 -33.25
N GLY A 349 15.29 -4.06 -33.50
CA GLY A 349 15.00 -2.78 -32.86
C GLY A 349 14.76 -2.89 -31.34
N ALA A 350 14.21 -4.02 -30.88
CA ALA A 350 13.97 -4.28 -29.46
C ALA A 350 15.15 -4.97 -28.75
N GLY A 351 16.21 -5.35 -29.45
CA GLY A 351 17.35 -6.07 -28.89
C GLY A 351 17.00 -7.48 -28.38
N VAL A 352 16.03 -8.16 -29.03
CA VAL A 352 15.55 -9.48 -28.61
C VAL A 352 15.57 -10.48 -29.77
N PRO A 353 15.61 -11.80 -29.50
CA PRO A 353 15.48 -12.80 -30.55
C PRO A 353 14.06 -12.82 -31.15
N VAL A 354 13.95 -13.25 -32.43
CA VAL A 354 12.66 -13.31 -33.17
C VAL A 354 11.63 -14.20 -32.46
N GLN A 355 12.07 -15.17 -31.69
CA GLN A 355 11.21 -16.05 -30.89
C GLN A 355 10.37 -15.26 -29.87
N GLU A 356 10.92 -14.21 -29.26
CA GLU A 356 10.17 -13.36 -28.30
C GLU A 356 9.09 -12.54 -29.00
N VAL A 357 9.37 -12.04 -30.22
CA VAL A 357 8.33 -11.38 -31.04
C VAL A 357 7.20 -12.35 -31.38
N ASN A 358 7.52 -13.59 -31.74
CA ASN A 358 6.50 -14.61 -32.00
C ASN A 358 5.67 -14.95 -30.75
N ARG A 359 6.32 -15.04 -29.58
CA ARG A 359 5.65 -15.29 -28.30
C ARG A 359 4.68 -14.16 -27.97
N LEU A 360 5.11 -12.91 -28.11
CA LEU A 360 4.24 -11.75 -27.90
C LEU A 360 3.02 -11.74 -28.80
N LEU A 361 3.20 -11.97 -30.11
CA LEU A 361 2.10 -12.00 -31.06
C LEU A 361 1.10 -13.12 -30.73
N LYS A 362 1.56 -14.30 -30.35
CA LYS A 362 0.71 -15.42 -29.91
C LYS A 362 -0.06 -15.08 -28.64
N GLN A 363 0.58 -14.43 -27.67
CA GLN A 363 -0.06 -13.98 -26.44
C GLN A 363 -1.13 -12.92 -26.73
N PHE A 364 -0.86 -11.99 -27.64
CA PHE A 364 -1.81 -10.99 -28.08
C PHE A 364 -3.04 -11.62 -28.80
N GLU A 365 -2.84 -12.59 -29.69
CA GLU A 365 -3.94 -13.34 -30.33
C GLU A 365 -4.82 -14.04 -29.29
N GLN A 366 -4.22 -14.69 -28.30
CA GLN A 366 -4.97 -15.34 -27.20
C GLN A 366 -5.82 -14.33 -26.43
N THR A 367 -5.26 -13.14 -26.13
CA THR A 367 -5.99 -12.05 -25.46
C THR A 367 -7.15 -11.54 -26.31
N GLN A 368 -6.94 -11.35 -27.62
CA GLN A 368 -8.00 -10.97 -28.53
C GLN A 368 -9.15 -12.00 -28.58
N ASP A 369 -8.80 -13.28 -28.63
CA ASP A 369 -9.82 -14.34 -28.70
C ASP A 369 -10.60 -14.46 -27.39
N MET A 370 -9.95 -14.22 -26.25
CA MET A 370 -10.62 -14.15 -24.96
C MET A 370 -11.61 -12.98 -24.93
N MET A 371 -11.21 -11.79 -25.40
CA MET A 371 -12.11 -10.63 -25.50
C MET A 371 -13.28 -10.85 -26.45
N LYS A 372 -13.05 -11.48 -27.59
CA LYS A 372 -14.15 -11.87 -28.53
C LYS A 372 -15.16 -12.83 -27.89
N ARG A 373 -14.69 -13.79 -27.09
CA ARG A 373 -15.55 -14.72 -26.34
C ARG A 373 -16.37 -14.00 -25.26
N MET A 374 -15.77 -13.05 -24.55
CA MET A 374 -16.48 -12.19 -23.58
C MET A 374 -17.62 -11.40 -24.24
N LYS A 375 -17.38 -10.82 -25.43
CA LYS A 375 -18.38 -10.05 -26.19
C LYS A 375 -19.57 -10.89 -26.63
N ARG A 376 -19.40 -12.19 -26.95
CA ARG A 376 -20.48 -13.11 -27.41
C ARG A 376 -21.32 -13.71 -26.27
N GLY A 377 -21.46 -13.04 -25.14
CA GLY A 377 -22.25 -13.50 -23.99
C GLY A 377 -21.52 -14.52 -23.10
N GLY A 378 -20.22 -14.66 -23.26
CA GLY A 378 -19.38 -15.53 -22.43
C GLY A 378 -19.28 -15.07 -20.97
N LEU A 379 -19.59 -13.82 -20.66
CA LEU A 379 -19.54 -13.28 -19.30
C LEU A 379 -20.51 -13.99 -18.36
N SER A 380 -21.74 -14.28 -18.81
CA SER A 380 -22.74 -15.02 -18.04
C SER A 380 -22.40 -16.52 -17.91
N LYS A 381 -21.80 -17.10 -18.96
CA LYS A 381 -21.29 -18.50 -18.91
C LYS A 381 -20.02 -18.62 -18.05
N MET A 382 -19.12 -17.63 -18.11
CA MET A 382 -17.90 -17.59 -17.29
C MET A 382 -18.22 -17.31 -15.82
N MET A 383 -19.18 -16.42 -15.51
CA MET A 383 -19.72 -16.27 -14.16
C MET A 383 -20.40 -17.54 -13.65
N ARG A 384 -21.11 -18.30 -14.50
CA ARG A 384 -21.65 -19.62 -14.13
C ARG A 384 -20.55 -20.67 -13.91
N MET A 385 -19.46 -20.65 -14.66
CA MET A 385 -18.32 -21.56 -14.48
C MET A 385 -17.48 -21.18 -13.24
N LEU A 386 -17.23 -19.90 -12.97
CA LEU A 386 -16.62 -19.41 -11.73
C LEU A 386 -17.57 -19.58 -10.53
N GLY A 387 -18.88 -19.39 -10.70
CA GLY A 387 -19.89 -19.65 -9.67
C GLY A 387 -20.11 -21.16 -9.41
N GLY A 388 -19.68 -22.03 -10.30
CA GLY A 388 -19.65 -23.49 -10.14
C GLY A 388 -18.38 -24.03 -9.47
N MET A 389 -17.28 -23.30 -9.51
CA MET A 389 -16.16 -23.50 -8.58
C MET A 389 -16.55 -22.88 -7.24
N LYS A 390 -16.99 -23.71 -6.31
CA LYS A 390 -17.22 -23.35 -4.91
C LYS A 390 -15.91 -22.86 -4.27
N LEU A 391 -15.53 -21.60 -4.54
CA LEU A 391 -14.60 -20.88 -3.69
C LEU A 391 -15.42 -20.44 -2.47
N PRO A 392 -15.05 -20.88 -1.26
CA PRO A 392 -15.75 -20.45 -0.06
C PRO A 392 -15.53 -18.95 0.11
N GLY A 393 -16.58 -18.13 -0.07
CA GLY A 393 -16.58 -16.73 0.33
C GLY A 393 -16.79 -15.65 -0.71
N MET A 394 -17.06 -15.96 -2.00
CA MET A 394 -17.26 -14.91 -3.02
C MET A 394 -18.64 -14.94 -3.65
N GLY A 395 -19.54 -14.14 -3.10
CA GLY A 395 -20.73 -13.64 -3.79
C GLY A 395 -20.51 -12.17 -4.14
N GLY A 396 -20.24 -11.86 -5.41
CA GLY A 396 -20.17 -10.48 -5.89
C GLY A 396 -19.08 -10.27 -6.93
N GLY A 397 -19.46 -10.01 -8.19
CA GLY A 397 -18.66 -10.06 -9.39
C GLY A 397 -17.41 -9.20 -9.42
N PHE A 398 -16.36 -9.75 -10.04
CA PHE A 398 -15.18 -9.04 -10.52
C PHE A 398 -15.34 -8.65 -11.99
N PRO A 399 -15.04 -7.40 -12.38
CA PRO A 399 -14.66 -7.07 -13.74
C PRO A 399 -13.14 -7.12 -13.87
N GLY A 400 -12.60 -8.15 -14.49
CA GLY A 400 -11.18 -8.25 -14.82
C GLY A 400 -10.50 -9.52 -14.32
N GLY A 401 -10.98 -10.69 -14.75
CA GLY A 401 -10.33 -11.96 -14.47
C GLY A 401 -8.99 -12.10 -15.18
N PHE A 402 -7.94 -12.43 -14.46
CA PHE A 402 -6.69 -12.93 -15.03
C PHE A 402 -6.95 -14.24 -15.78
N PRO A 403 -6.34 -14.46 -16.96
CA PRO A 403 -6.48 -15.72 -17.67
C PRO A 403 -5.86 -16.87 -16.86
N PRO A 404 -6.48 -18.06 -16.84
CA PRO A 404 -5.84 -19.26 -16.33
C PRO A 404 -4.84 -19.77 -17.36
N GLY A 405 -3.65 -19.26 -17.30
CA GLY A 405 -2.53 -19.65 -18.14
C GLY A 405 -1.30 -19.04 -17.55
N GLY A 406 -0.50 -19.89 -16.91
CA GLY A 406 0.73 -19.48 -16.22
C GLY A 406 1.56 -18.55 -17.07
N PHE A 407 2.24 -17.62 -16.42
CA PHE A 407 3.26 -16.79 -17.03
C PHE A 407 4.21 -17.65 -17.86
N PRO A 408 4.47 -17.32 -19.14
CA PRO A 408 5.40 -18.08 -19.95
C PRO A 408 6.80 -17.84 -19.43
N GLY A 409 7.38 -18.84 -18.80
CA GLY A 409 8.77 -18.76 -18.31
C GLY A 409 9.17 -19.80 -17.27
N MET A 410 8.33 -20.75 -16.92
CA MET A 410 8.76 -21.85 -16.06
C MET A 410 9.14 -23.09 -16.89
N PRO A 411 10.36 -23.64 -16.74
CA PRO A 411 10.66 -25.00 -17.19
C PRO A 411 9.91 -25.99 -16.30
N ARG A 412 9.51 -27.09 -16.92
CA ARG A 412 8.92 -28.27 -16.24
C ARG A 412 9.92 -28.90 -15.28
#